data_8cd80fabf4b4790b97b1f2c2b1e5442d
#
_entry.id   8cd80fabf4b4790b97b1f2c2b1e5442d
#
_cell.length_a   1.000
_cell.length_b   1.000
_cell.length_c   1.000
_cell.angle_alpha   90.00
_cell.angle_beta   90.00
_cell.angle_gamma   90.00
#
_symmetry.space_group_name_H-M   'P 1'
#
loop_
_entity.id
_entity.type
_entity.pdbx_description
1 polymer ?
#
loop_
_entity_poly.entity_id
_entity_poly.type
_entity_poly.pdbx_seq_one_letter_code
_entity_poly.pdbx_strand_id
1 'polypeptide(L)'
;ITGSTIAKQKYNSTGNDIVIAIVDTGVDFSNPDIQHSLARDKSNYPLMLDPDGQGIILTNATFAANISQYDTIRNHTKPISDNVTSSVYHTRDGVFLDISQGGNDTIIQVYNSFFPQFGSSVIFNGTLSNDMKIGFSPTDFIKSESGIYHLGVMYQGGLFGKIQVVPVLVVDSISPGVYDTIIPDLSTSWQDYIRDENDSNKKLDYDFDFTDETPIVLGSGNEFLVFDSDDDGKNDYSAGTFGANVLDVYGVIKNNSTIINESLNAINGTLLPPIDPDGNFFGVMTDFMGHGTSSAASITSRGQETYDIYNNTKKYSIVGVAPDAKILPVKALWFGDTVYGWLWSAGFENTKNNWTFSGNPKADIISNSWGISNFPNSKYSPGMDILSLILSILSTPHSLHSDYPGVTIISSAGNSGHGYGTIGLPNASPFGISVGATTNNVFVGYGPFKDQPRFGNNTVHYDHIVDFSSRGPSSIGDPKPDLMSMGAHGFTPSNILKSSKDSQDESFSLFGGTSMAAPLVSGSAAILMQEMKNQFQDYDSFTIKNILMSTATDLQNDPFVQGSGLANIESALDYVHGNNGVFIVYNNGSYDNIKKIL
;
A
#
# COMPACT_ATOMS: atom_id res chain seq x y z
N ILE A 1 2.39 -8.31 -23.77
CA ILE A 1 1.40 -9.18 -23.11
C ILE A 1 0.09 -8.45 -22.97
N THR A 2 0.06 -7.26 -22.36
CA THR A 2 -1.16 -6.43 -22.24
C THR A 2 -1.41 -5.50 -23.44
N GLY A 3 -0.45 -5.33 -24.31
CA GLY A 3 -0.49 -4.33 -25.38
C GLY A 3 -0.09 -2.90 -24.94
N SER A 4 0.31 -2.71 -23.68
CA SER A 4 0.66 -1.37 -23.15
C SER A 4 1.81 -0.69 -23.88
N THR A 5 2.80 -1.45 -24.35
CA THR A 5 3.90 -0.91 -25.18
C THR A 5 3.37 -0.32 -26.48
N ILE A 6 2.39 -0.98 -27.11
CA ILE A 6 1.74 -0.50 -28.34
C ILE A 6 0.90 0.73 -28.02
N ALA A 7 0.16 0.73 -26.91
CA ALA A 7 -0.61 1.88 -26.46
C ALA A 7 0.27 3.13 -26.29
N LYS A 8 1.42 2.97 -25.63
CA LYS A 8 2.41 4.05 -25.49
C LYS A 8 2.95 4.52 -26.84
N GLN A 9 3.33 3.60 -27.71
CA GLN A 9 3.95 3.94 -29.01
C GLN A 9 2.96 4.58 -30.00
N LYS A 10 1.72 4.07 -30.05
CA LYS A 10 0.71 4.47 -31.05
C LYS A 10 -0.13 5.65 -30.60
N TYR A 11 -0.46 5.72 -29.31
CA TYR A 11 -1.42 6.67 -28.74
C TYR A 11 -0.84 7.59 -27.66
N ASN A 12 0.41 7.37 -27.25
CA ASN A 12 1.06 8.08 -26.13
C ASN A 12 0.28 7.96 -24.81
N SER A 13 -0.43 6.85 -24.62
CA SER A 13 -1.27 6.60 -23.44
C SER A 13 -0.54 5.73 -22.45
N THR A 14 -0.36 6.26 -21.24
CA THR A 14 0.46 5.68 -20.16
C THR A 14 -0.24 5.69 -18.80
N GLY A 15 -1.55 6.03 -18.76
CA GLY A 15 -2.36 6.13 -17.55
C GLY A 15 -2.32 7.50 -16.87
N ASN A 16 -1.81 8.53 -17.54
CA ASN A 16 -1.72 9.88 -16.97
C ASN A 16 -3.10 10.41 -16.54
N ASP A 17 -3.14 11.17 -15.43
CA ASP A 17 -4.34 11.74 -14.82
C ASP A 17 -5.40 10.70 -14.38
N ILE A 18 -4.97 9.46 -14.13
CA ILE A 18 -5.80 8.40 -13.54
C ILE A 18 -5.23 7.98 -12.19
N VAL A 19 -6.10 7.90 -11.19
CA VAL A 19 -5.76 7.45 -9.84
C VAL A 19 -6.31 6.05 -9.61
N ILE A 20 -5.45 5.14 -9.15
CA ILE A 20 -5.80 3.75 -8.83
C ILE A 20 -5.62 3.53 -7.33
N ALA A 21 -6.68 3.21 -6.63
CA ALA A 21 -6.58 2.75 -5.25
C ALA A 21 -6.14 1.29 -5.22
N ILE A 22 -5.04 1.02 -4.54
CA ILE A 22 -4.57 -0.34 -4.24
C ILE A 22 -5.03 -0.70 -2.83
N VAL A 23 -6.09 -1.51 -2.75
CA VAL A 23 -6.62 -1.99 -1.47
C VAL A 23 -5.98 -3.35 -1.19
N ASP A 24 -4.91 -3.34 -0.38
CA ASP A 24 -4.00 -4.46 -0.22
C ASP A 24 -3.23 -4.37 1.13
N THR A 25 -2.03 -4.93 1.21
CA THR A 25 -1.16 -4.93 2.40
C THR A 25 -0.49 -3.59 2.71
N GLY A 26 -0.79 -2.53 1.97
CA GLY A 26 -0.09 -1.26 1.93
C GLY A 26 0.75 -1.13 0.67
N VAL A 27 1.47 -0.02 0.53
CA VAL A 27 2.47 0.19 -0.54
C VAL A 27 3.67 0.91 0.06
N ASP A 28 4.84 0.36 -0.13
CA ASP A 28 6.11 0.99 0.22
C ASP A 28 6.69 1.72 -0.99
N PHE A 29 6.61 3.05 -0.99
CA PHE A 29 7.14 3.89 -2.07
C PHE A 29 8.64 4.14 -1.95
N SER A 30 9.36 3.44 -1.11
CA SER A 30 10.82 3.53 -1.01
C SER A 30 11.54 3.15 -2.30
N ASN A 31 10.93 2.26 -3.10
CA ASN A 31 11.49 1.85 -4.38
C ASN A 31 11.39 3.00 -5.41
N PRO A 32 12.54 3.49 -5.97
CA PRO A 32 12.55 4.59 -6.93
C PRO A 32 11.67 4.38 -8.16
N ASP A 33 11.44 3.13 -8.54
CA ASP A 33 10.59 2.78 -9.68
C ASP A 33 9.12 3.19 -9.50
N ILE A 34 8.64 3.36 -8.26
CA ILE A 34 7.24 3.67 -7.96
C ILE A 34 7.02 4.95 -7.16
N GLN A 35 8.07 5.60 -6.63
CA GLN A 35 7.95 6.84 -5.83
C GLN A 35 7.11 7.91 -6.53
N HIS A 36 7.33 8.11 -7.82
CA HIS A 36 6.61 9.09 -8.65
C HIS A 36 5.10 8.86 -8.71
N SER A 37 4.64 7.65 -8.42
CA SER A 37 3.24 7.26 -8.59
C SER A 37 2.37 7.59 -7.39
N LEU A 38 2.93 7.99 -6.25
CA LEU A 38 2.15 8.37 -5.07
C LEU A 38 1.13 9.46 -5.40
N ALA A 39 -0.15 9.16 -5.17
CA ALA A 39 -1.23 10.11 -5.35
C ALA A 39 -1.16 11.22 -4.30
N ARG A 40 -1.47 12.46 -4.71
CA ARG A 40 -1.42 13.63 -3.84
C ARG A 40 -2.67 14.48 -4.00
N ASP A 41 -3.05 15.18 -2.96
CA ASP A 41 -4.12 16.16 -3.00
C ASP A 41 -3.67 17.50 -3.61
N LYS A 42 -4.57 18.47 -3.63
CA LYS A 42 -4.31 19.82 -4.17
C LYS A 42 -3.26 20.61 -3.37
N SER A 43 -3.04 20.23 -2.12
CA SER A 43 -2.01 20.80 -1.23
C SER A 43 -0.69 20.06 -1.30
N ASN A 44 -0.56 19.12 -2.24
CA ASN A 44 0.57 18.21 -2.40
C ASN A 44 0.72 17.20 -1.26
N TYR A 45 -0.27 17.03 -0.41
CA TYR A 45 -0.23 16.02 0.65
C TYR A 45 -0.46 14.62 0.06
N PRO A 46 0.28 13.61 0.55
CA PRO A 46 0.05 12.23 0.15
C PRO A 46 -1.40 11.79 0.41
N LEU A 47 -2.01 11.12 -0.56
CA LEU A 47 -3.31 10.48 -0.41
C LEU A 47 -3.11 9.01 -0.08
N MET A 48 -3.06 8.70 1.21
CA MET A 48 -2.83 7.35 1.74
C MET A 48 -3.79 7.09 2.88
N LEU A 49 -4.27 5.84 3.00
CA LEU A 49 -5.15 5.41 4.08
C LEU A 49 -4.70 4.08 4.67
N ASP A 50 -4.55 4.05 5.99
CA ASP A 50 -4.37 2.82 6.76
C ASP A 50 -5.60 2.56 7.66
N PRO A 51 -6.62 1.85 7.19
CA PRO A 51 -7.75 1.48 8.02
C PRO A 51 -7.48 0.28 8.94
N ASP A 52 -6.35 -0.41 8.83
CA ASP A 52 -5.91 -1.44 9.78
C ASP A 52 -5.38 -0.82 11.09
N GLY A 53 -5.10 0.50 11.11
CA GLY A 53 -4.63 1.22 12.28
C GLY A 53 -3.21 0.92 12.71
N GLN A 54 -2.40 0.34 11.83
CA GLN A 54 -1.04 -0.10 12.12
C GLN A 54 0.01 1.00 11.96
N GLY A 55 -0.29 2.02 11.17
CA GLY A 55 0.64 3.09 10.83
C GLY A 55 0.67 4.26 11.82
N ILE A 56 0.01 4.18 12.97
CA ILE A 56 0.06 5.24 13.99
C ILE A 56 1.41 5.19 14.70
N ILE A 57 2.16 6.27 14.62
CA ILE A 57 3.39 6.47 15.37
C ILE A 57 3.13 7.49 16.47
N LEU A 58 3.26 7.08 17.72
CA LEU A 58 3.09 7.96 18.87
C LEU A 58 4.36 8.73 19.14
N THR A 59 4.24 10.04 19.31
CA THR A 59 5.33 10.98 19.58
C THR A 59 5.02 11.86 20.79
N ASN A 60 4.35 11.30 21.78
CA ASN A 60 3.88 12.02 22.96
C ASN A 60 4.96 12.26 24.04
N ALA A 61 6.19 11.84 23.79
CA ALA A 61 7.34 12.23 24.60
C ALA A 61 7.74 13.67 24.25
N THR A 62 7.53 14.60 25.15
CA THR A 62 7.72 16.03 24.88
C THR A 62 8.84 16.63 25.73
N PHE A 63 9.64 17.51 25.14
CA PHE A 63 10.66 18.27 25.84
C PHE A 63 10.88 19.63 25.18
N ALA A 64 11.36 20.59 25.98
CA ALA A 64 11.75 21.90 25.50
C ALA A 64 13.26 21.96 25.31
N ALA A 65 13.69 22.40 24.15
CA ALA A 65 15.12 22.63 23.87
C ALA A 65 15.32 24.05 23.32
N ASN A 66 16.30 24.75 23.91
CA ASN A 66 16.74 26.01 23.36
C ASN A 66 18.03 25.77 22.57
N ILE A 67 17.90 25.57 21.27
CA ILE A 67 18.98 25.14 20.39
C ILE A 67 19.72 26.35 19.86
N SER A 68 20.99 26.47 20.24
CA SER A 68 21.94 27.41 19.67
C SER A 68 23.20 26.68 19.21
N GLN A 69 23.20 26.11 18.05
CA GLN A 69 24.32 25.42 17.41
C GLN A 69 24.88 24.18 18.16
N TYR A 70 24.82 23.00 17.56
CA TYR A 70 25.48 21.75 18.01
C TYR A 70 25.13 21.28 19.43
N ASP A 71 23.90 21.45 19.84
CA ASP A 71 23.50 21.09 21.19
C ASP A 71 22.95 19.67 21.28
N THR A 72 23.28 19.00 22.36
CA THR A 72 22.64 17.74 22.72
C THR A 72 21.35 17.99 23.49
N ILE A 73 20.36 17.19 23.30
CA ILE A 73 19.10 17.26 24.06
C ILE A 73 19.36 17.28 25.55
N ARG A 74 20.31 16.46 26.02
CA ARG A 74 20.68 16.34 27.44
C ARG A 74 21.16 17.63 28.08
N ASN A 75 21.82 18.48 27.32
CA ASN A 75 22.40 19.72 27.88
C ASN A 75 21.43 20.89 27.88
N HIS A 76 20.40 20.86 27.04
CA HIS A 76 19.55 22.04 26.76
C HIS A 76 18.05 21.79 26.92
N THR A 77 17.64 20.53 27.16
CA THR A 77 16.24 20.21 27.37
C THR A 77 15.77 20.45 28.78
N LYS A 78 14.62 21.08 28.92
CA LYS A 78 13.82 21.04 30.15
C LYS A 78 12.66 20.08 29.89
N PRO A 79 12.52 19.01 30.66
CA PRO A 79 11.33 18.16 30.55
C PRO A 79 10.10 18.99 30.85
N ILE A 80 9.08 18.85 30.04
CA ILE A 80 7.77 19.53 30.25
C ILE A 80 7.03 18.89 31.42
N SER A 81 7.34 17.64 31.73
CA SER A 81 6.89 16.94 32.94
C SER A 81 8.10 16.41 33.71
N ASP A 82 8.06 16.41 35.04
CA ASP A 82 9.17 16.03 35.94
C ASP A 82 9.60 14.55 35.84
N ASN A 83 9.23 13.86 34.78
CA ASN A 83 9.30 12.41 34.68
C ASN A 83 9.85 11.89 33.35
N VAL A 84 10.93 12.44 32.80
CA VAL A 84 11.44 12.02 31.48
C VAL A 84 12.92 11.65 31.51
N THR A 85 13.27 10.46 31.10
CA THR A 85 14.64 9.89 31.11
C THR A 85 14.99 9.19 29.79
N SER A 86 16.24 8.83 29.48
CA SER A 86 16.60 8.48 28.12
C SER A 86 17.29 7.13 27.86
N SER A 87 16.61 6.11 27.44
CA SER A 87 17.18 4.91 26.79
C SER A 87 16.13 4.24 25.89
N VAL A 88 16.55 3.57 24.83
CA VAL A 88 15.65 2.81 23.98
C VAL A 88 15.83 1.33 24.25
N TYR A 89 14.75 0.65 24.53
CA TYR A 89 14.71 -0.78 24.77
C TYR A 89 13.76 -1.46 23.80
N HIS A 90 14.18 -2.57 23.26
CA HIS A 90 13.37 -3.42 22.44
C HIS A 90 13.11 -4.76 23.12
N THR A 91 11.85 -5.19 23.12
CA THR A 91 11.44 -6.52 23.58
C THR A 91 10.45 -7.12 22.60
N ARG A 92 10.04 -8.36 22.83
CA ARG A 92 8.91 -8.96 22.07
C ARG A 92 7.61 -8.16 22.21
N ASP A 93 7.51 -7.35 23.25
CA ASP A 93 6.27 -6.69 23.68
C ASP A 93 6.25 -5.20 23.33
N GLY A 94 7.31 -4.64 22.72
CA GLY A 94 7.33 -3.24 22.29
C GLY A 94 8.70 -2.57 22.33
N VAL A 95 8.70 -1.29 22.01
CA VAL A 95 9.85 -0.41 22.06
C VAL A 95 9.64 0.60 23.17
N PHE A 96 10.64 0.82 23.97
CA PHE A 96 10.61 1.71 25.12
C PHE A 96 11.72 2.75 24.99
N LEU A 97 11.38 4.00 25.21
CA LEU A 97 12.29 5.11 25.19
C LEU A 97 12.46 5.66 26.59
N ASP A 98 13.70 5.75 27.04
CA ASP A 98 14.08 6.36 28.30
C ASP A 98 14.88 7.63 28.01
N ILE A 99 14.47 8.79 28.48
CA ILE A 99 15.18 10.06 28.34
C ILE A 99 15.54 10.58 29.72
N SER A 100 16.72 10.23 30.29
CA SER A 100 17.03 10.59 31.67
C SER A 100 17.85 11.84 31.82
N GLN A 101 17.43 12.67 32.78
CA GLN A 101 18.25 13.74 33.33
C GLN A 101 18.53 13.46 34.81
N GLY A 102 19.79 13.20 35.13
CA GLY A 102 20.28 13.37 36.49
C GLY A 102 19.82 12.36 37.52
N GLY A 103 19.64 11.11 37.16
CA GLY A 103 19.59 10.01 38.12
C GLY A 103 18.19 9.59 38.60
N ASN A 104 17.14 10.12 38.04
CA ASN A 104 15.76 9.59 38.18
C ASN A 104 15.28 9.12 36.82
N ASP A 105 15.08 7.83 36.68
CA ASP A 105 14.73 7.18 35.43
C ASP A 105 13.23 7.19 35.23
N THR A 106 12.73 7.89 34.24
CA THR A 106 11.36 7.80 33.76
C THR A 106 11.31 7.17 32.40
N ILE A 107 10.51 6.18 32.24
CA ILE A 107 10.41 5.38 31.03
C ILE A 107 9.15 5.79 30.29
N ILE A 108 9.30 6.17 29.02
CA ILE A 108 8.18 6.45 28.13
C ILE A 108 7.93 5.18 27.33
N GLN A 109 6.76 4.62 27.52
CA GLN A 109 6.31 3.52 26.70
C GLN A 109 5.94 4.06 25.32
N VAL A 110 6.65 3.59 24.30
CA VAL A 110 6.27 3.80 22.91
C VAL A 110 5.44 2.61 22.47
N TYR A 111 4.24 2.88 21.95
CA TYR A 111 3.38 1.82 21.47
C TYR A 111 4.00 1.09 20.30
N ASN A 112 3.92 -0.24 20.35
CA ASN A 112 4.17 -1.05 19.20
C ASN A 112 3.00 -0.89 18.22
N SER A 113 3.17 -0.06 17.20
CA SER A 113 2.16 0.17 16.16
C SER A 113 1.90 -1.07 15.29
N PHE A 114 2.76 -2.09 15.37
CA PHE A 114 2.66 -3.28 14.54
C PHE A 114 1.57 -4.25 15.01
N PHE A 115 1.47 -4.47 16.32
CA PHE A 115 0.43 -5.30 16.95
C PHE A 115 -0.02 -4.68 18.26
N PRO A 116 -0.85 -3.64 18.24
CA PRO A 116 -1.31 -2.99 19.46
C PRO A 116 -2.01 -3.96 20.42
N GLN A 117 -2.64 -5.01 19.88
CA GLN A 117 -3.32 -6.04 20.66
C GLN A 117 -2.37 -6.99 21.42
N PHE A 118 -1.08 -7.00 21.09
CA PHE A 118 -0.08 -7.83 21.76
C PHE A 118 0.86 -7.04 22.67
N GLY A 119 0.73 -5.71 22.68
CA GLY A 119 1.54 -4.85 23.51
C GLY A 119 1.18 -4.93 24.98
N SER A 120 1.84 -5.79 25.74
CA SER A 120 1.91 -5.63 27.18
C SER A 120 2.98 -4.60 27.52
N SER A 121 2.67 -3.66 28.41
CA SER A 121 3.62 -2.68 28.89
C SER A 121 4.66 -3.35 29.79
N VAL A 122 5.86 -3.56 29.27
CA VAL A 122 6.99 -4.00 30.08
C VAL A 122 7.92 -2.80 30.30
N ILE A 123 8.14 -2.46 31.54
CA ILE A 123 8.99 -1.35 31.94
C ILE A 123 10.38 -1.92 32.26
N PHE A 124 11.42 -1.39 31.59
CA PHE A 124 12.79 -1.75 31.85
C PHE A 124 13.57 -0.62 32.51
N ASN A 125 14.40 -0.94 33.47
CA ASN A 125 15.36 -0.04 34.06
C ASN A 125 16.75 -0.32 33.46
N GLY A 126 17.32 0.67 32.81
CA GLY A 126 18.66 0.54 32.25
C GLY A 126 19.21 1.88 31.77
N THR A 127 20.51 2.00 31.70
CA THR A 127 21.21 3.24 31.32
C THR A 127 21.89 3.08 29.96
N LEU A 128 21.53 3.93 28.98
CA LEU A 128 22.35 4.21 27.80
C LEU A 128 23.07 5.53 27.97
N SER A 129 24.27 5.60 27.46
CA SER A 129 25.21 6.69 27.74
C SER A 129 25.33 7.72 26.61
N ASN A 130 24.50 7.67 25.60
CA ASN A 130 24.65 8.57 24.46
C ASN A 130 23.74 9.78 24.58
N ASP A 131 24.32 10.96 24.38
CA ASP A 131 23.58 12.21 24.34
C ASP A 131 22.90 12.33 22.98
N MET A 132 21.59 12.62 22.98
CA MET A 132 20.87 12.91 21.74
C MET A 132 21.31 14.24 21.19
N LYS A 133 21.71 14.27 19.92
CA LYS A 133 22.07 15.49 19.22
C LYS A 133 20.91 15.96 18.38
N ILE A 134 20.51 17.20 18.61
CA ILE A 134 19.53 17.91 17.80
C ILE A 134 20.14 19.23 17.34
N GLY A 135 20.24 19.42 16.07
CA GLY A 135 20.80 20.63 15.52
C GLY A 135 22.21 20.45 15.01
N PHE A 136 22.46 21.01 13.87
CA PHE A 136 23.74 20.98 13.18
C PHE A 136 23.93 22.23 12.34
N SER A 137 24.70 22.15 11.30
CA SER A 137 25.06 23.30 10.50
C SER A 137 23.90 24.29 10.31
N PRO A 138 24.10 25.58 10.52
CA PRO A 138 23.02 26.59 10.49
C PRO A 138 22.26 26.69 9.16
N THR A 139 22.73 26.03 8.11
CA THR A 139 22.17 26.13 6.78
C THR A 139 21.10 25.07 6.47
N ASP A 140 21.07 23.95 7.19
CA ASP A 140 20.26 22.79 6.78
C ASP A 140 19.31 22.29 7.87
N PHE A 141 19.39 22.84 9.09
CA PHE A 141 18.59 22.36 10.22
C PHE A 141 17.22 23.03 10.32
N ILE A 142 16.18 22.22 10.41
CA ILE A 142 14.84 22.68 10.75
C ILE A 142 14.64 22.59 12.25
N LYS A 143 14.65 23.75 12.93
CA LYS A 143 14.40 23.86 14.36
C LYS A 143 12.91 24.03 14.66
N SER A 144 12.50 23.67 15.88
CA SER A 144 11.19 24.00 16.39
C SER A 144 11.04 25.50 16.61
N GLU A 145 9.97 26.10 16.07
CA GLU A 145 9.65 27.51 16.25
C GLU A 145 9.14 27.81 17.67
N SER A 146 8.50 26.83 18.34
CA SER A 146 8.14 26.94 19.76
C SER A 146 9.26 26.57 20.71
N GLY A 147 10.29 25.87 20.23
CA GLY A 147 11.34 25.25 21.06
C GLY A 147 10.87 23.97 21.76
N ILE A 148 9.69 23.44 21.40
CA ILE A 148 9.15 22.19 21.95
C ILE A 148 9.29 21.10 20.89
N TYR A 149 9.90 19.98 21.27
CA TYR A 149 10.09 18.81 20.43
C TYR A 149 9.27 17.65 20.95
N HIS A 150 8.72 16.87 20.03
CA HIS A 150 8.08 15.61 20.33
C HIS A 150 8.96 14.46 19.83
N LEU A 151 9.06 13.40 20.62
CA LEU A 151 9.89 12.25 20.31
C LEU A 151 9.05 10.98 20.33
N GLY A 152 9.29 10.14 19.37
CA GLY A 152 8.70 8.82 19.27
C GLY A 152 9.68 7.83 18.66
N VAL A 153 9.18 6.62 18.42
CA VAL A 153 9.93 5.58 17.75
C VAL A 153 9.03 4.91 16.71
N MET A 154 9.49 4.91 15.48
CA MET A 154 8.87 4.12 14.42
C MET A 154 9.34 2.68 14.52
N TYR A 155 8.46 1.78 14.12
CA TYR A 155 8.73 0.37 14.17
C TYR A 155 8.22 -0.28 12.88
N GLN A 156 9.11 -0.91 12.14
CA GLN A 156 8.76 -1.68 10.95
C GLN A 156 9.28 -3.10 11.05
N GLY A 157 8.43 -4.08 10.84
CA GLY A 157 8.80 -5.48 10.83
C GLY A 157 8.16 -6.23 9.68
N GLY A 158 8.88 -7.17 9.10
CA GLY A 158 8.31 -8.16 8.19
C GLY A 158 7.64 -9.29 8.96
N LEU A 159 6.59 -9.91 8.39
CA LEU A 159 5.88 -11.05 9.00
C LEU A 159 6.82 -12.23 9.31
N PHE A 160 7.94 -12.32 8.61
CA PHE A 160 8.96 -13.37 8.74
C PHE A 160 10.38 -12.80 8.73
N GLY A 161 10.57 -11.50 8.93
CA GLY A 161 11.81 -10.80 8.71
C GLY A 161 12.24 -9.90 9.87
N LYS A 162 13.20 -9.08 9.55
CA LYS A 162 13.87 -8.17 10.46
C LYS A 162 12.94 -7.04 10.87
N ILE A 163 13.07 -6.64 12.12
CA ILE A 163 12.42 -5.48 12.68
C ILE A 163 13.39 -4.30 12.54
N GLN A 164 12.89 -3.21 12.00
CA GLN A 164 13.57 -1.92 11.98
C GLN A 164 12.92 -1.02 13.02
N VAL A 165 13.74 -0.32 13.77
CA VAL A 165 13.31 0.64 14.79
C VAL A 165 14.02 1.94 14.48
N VAL A 166 13.29 3.04 14.39
CA VAL A 166 13.80 4.34 14.00
C VAL A 166 13.29 5.39 15.00
N PRO A 167 14.14 5.99 15.81
CA PRO A 167 13.78 7.18 16.58
C PRO A 167 13.35 8.32 15.66
N VAL A 168 12.41 9.14 16.09
CA VAL A 168 11.92 10.25 15.28
C VAL A 168 11.58 11.47 16.12
N LEU A 169 12.06 12.63 15.70
CA LEU A 169 11.63 13.92 16.23
C LEU A 169 10.49 14.49 15.39
N VAL A 170 9.50 15.10 16.05
CA VAL A 170 8.45 15.87 15.40
C VAL A 170 8.63 17.33 15.77
N VAL A 171 8.60 18.20 14.78
CA VAL A 171 9.00 19.59 14.87
C VAL A 171 7.93 20.49 14.24
N ASP A 172 7.64 21.60 14.88
CA ASP A 172 6.84 22.70 14.33
C ASP A 172 7.77 23.67 13.56
N SER A 173 7.98 23.39 12.27
CA SER A 173 9.02 24.07 11.49
C SER A 173 8.60 25.40 10.90
N ILE A 174 7.30 25.63 10.73
CA ILE A 174 6.72 26.80 10.04
C ILE A 174 6.08 27.78 11.01
N SER A 175 5.35 27.28 12.00
CA SER A 175 4.59 28.09 12.94
C SER A 175 4.60 27.47 14.33
N PRO A 176 4.81 28.27 15.39
CA PRO A 176 4.86 27.77 16.76
C PRO A 176 3.61 26.96 17.13
N GLY A 177 3.81 25.73 17.61
CA GLY A 177 2.71 24.85 18.06
C GLY A 177 1.89 24.21 16.94
N VAL A 178 2.35 24.27 15.68
CA VAL A 178 1.74 23.55 14.54
C VAL A 178 2.80 22.64 13.94
N TYR A 179 2.73 21.36 14.26
CA TYR A 179 3.72 20.37 13.87
C TYR A 179 3.49 19.88 12.44
N ASP A 180 4.52 19.98 11.61
CA ASP A 180 4.48 19.75 10.17
C ASP A 180 5.64 18.90 9.64
N THR A 181 6.67 18.68 10.48
CA THR A 181 7.94 18.10 10.08
C THR A 181 8.34 16.96 11.00
N ILE A 182 8.90 15.92 10.42
CA ILE A 182 9.55 14.81 11.15
C ILE A 182 11.03 14.75 10.79
N ILE A 183 11.86 14.32 11.74
CA ILE A 183 13.29 14.05 11.56
C ILE A 183 13.53 12.62 12.05
N PRO A 184 13.53 11.63 11.17
CA PRO A 184 13.80 10.25 11.54
C PRO A 184 15.33 9.99 11.61
N ASP A 185 15.78 9.25 12.61
CA ASP A 185 17.15 8.75 12.75
C ASP A 185 17.30 7.50 11.86
N LEU A 186 17.58 7.71 10.57
CA LEU A 186 17.65 6.66 9.55
C LEU A 186 19.09 6.17 9.33
N SER A 187 20.10 6.92 9.75
CA SER A 187 21.53 6.64 9.54
C SER A 187 22.00 5.39 10.28
N THR A 188 21.31 5.01 11.35
CA THR A 188 21.61 3.80 12.11
C THR A 188 20.66 2.67 11.79
N SER A 189 21.15 1.64 11.14
CA SER A 189 20.33 0.48 10.80
C SER A 189 20.40 -0.62 11.86
N TRP A 190 19.23 -1.11 12.20
CA TRP A 190 18.99 -2.23 13.12
C TRP A 190 19.09 -3.60 12.46
N GLN A 191 20.10 -3.89 11.72
CA GLN A 191 20.10 -5.09 10.87
C GLN A 191 20.34 -6.41 11.61
N ASP A 192 20.93 -6.43 12.79
CA ASP A 192 21.53 -7.64 13.35
C ASP A 192 20.89 -8.17 14.66
N TYR A 193 19.95 -7.47 15.24
CA TYR A 193 19.44 -7.82 16.58
C TYR A 193 18.67 -9.15 16.64
N ILE A 194 17.94 -9.51 15.61
CA ILE A 194 17.07 -10.70 15.66
C ILE A 194 17.82 -12.00 15.32
N ARG A 195 19.02 -11.91 14.77
CA ARG A 195 19.76 -13.10 14.31
C ARG A 195 20.55 -13.81 15.38
N ASP A 196 20.86 -13.14 16.48
CA ASP A 196 21.69 -13.70 17.54
C ASP A 196 20.92 -13.71 18.87
N GLU A 197 20.03 -14.68 19.03
CA GLU A 197 19.26 -14.90 20.28
C GLU A 197 20.18 -15.19 21.50
N ASN A 198 21.48 -15.37 21.28
CA ASN A 198 22.45 -15.77 22.31
C ASN A 198 23.35 -14.64 22.80
N ASP A 199 23.31 -13.46 22.20
CA ASP A 199 24.15 -12.34 22.66
C ASP A 199 23.34 -11.35 23.49
N SER A 200 23.28 -11.61 24.79
CA SER A 200 22.62 -10.75 25.79
C SER A 200 23.31 -9.39 26.00
N ASN A 201 24.38 -9.08 25.30
CA ASN A 201 25.20 -7.87 25.45
C ASN A 201 25.17 -6.93 24.24
N LYS A 202 24.44 -7.24 23.18
CA LYS A 202 24.31 -6.29 22.06
C LYS A 202 23.44 -5.11 22.46
N LYS A 203 24.08 -3.99 22.65
CA LYS A 203 23.45 -2.68 22.82
C LYS A 203 22.88 -2.25 21.49
N LEU A 204 21.69 -1.67 21.53
CA LEU A 204 21.18 -0.82 20.48
C LEU A 204 22.11 0.38 20.33
N ASP A 205 22.77 0.47 19.21
CA ASP A 205 23.65 1.59 18.92
C ASP A 205 22.93 2.56 17.98
N TYR A 206 21.86 3.17 18.51
CA TYR A 206 21.37 4.42 17.95
C TYR A 206 22.31 5.50 18.41
N ASP A 207 22.77 6.31 17.50
CA ASP A 207 23.59 7.43 17.93
C ASP A 207 22.73 8.61 18.42
N PHE A 208 21.43 8.62 18.10
CA PHE A 208 20.52 9.72 18.39
C PHE A 208 21.06 11.06 17.90
N ASP A 209 21.82 11.04 16.82
CA ASP A 209 22.36 12.22 16.16
C ASP A 209 21.44 12.64 15.03
N PHE A 210 20.44 13.45 15.33
CA PHE A 210 19.54 13.99 14.33
C PHE A 210 20.17 15.09 13.47
N THR A 211 21.49 15.31 13.59
CA THR A 211 22.21 16.35 12.88
C THR A 211 22.69 15.93 11.50
N ASP A 212 22.75 14.66 11.23
CA ASP A 212 23.10 14.06 9.93
C ASP A 212 21.85 13.53 9.17
N GLU A 213 20.66 13.75 9.75
CA GLU A 213 19.41 13.31 9.16
C GLU A 213 18.73 14.38 8.30
N THR A 214 17.99 13.94 7.30
CA THR A 214 17.23 14.84 6.44
C THR A 214 15.82 15.06 7.00
N PRO A 215 15.45 16.28 7.37
CA PRO A 215 14.09 16.60 7.79
C PRO A 215 13.07 16.38 6.67
N ILE A 216 11.92 15.82 7.00
CA ILE A 216 10.84 15.53 6.05
C ILE A 216 9.63 16.37 6.42
N VAL A 217 9.29 17.31 5.53
CA VAL A 217 8.13 18.19 5.68
C VAL A 217 6.94 17.59 4.95
N LEU A 218 5.79 17.52 5.61
CA LEU A 218 4.56 17.04 4.99
C LEU A 218 4.17 17.93 3.79
N GLY A 219 3.93 17.32 2.63
CA GLY A 219 3.64 18.02 1.38
C GLY A 219 4.88 18.47 0.60
N SER A 220 6.08 18.13 1.05
CA SER A 220 7.34 18.45 0.34
C SER A 220 7.49 17.70 -0.98
N GLY A 221 6.83 16.55 -1.14
CA GLY A 221 6.99 15.65 -2.28
C GLY A 221 8.03 14.56 -2.04
N ASN A 222 8.68 14.56 -0.87
CA ASN A 222 9.71 13.58 -0.49
C ASN A 222 9.41 13.02 0.91
N GLU A 223 8.26 12.37 1.05
CA GLU A 223 7.84 11.77 2.32
C GLU A 223 8.32 10.32 2.50
N PHE A 224 9.33 9.91 1.75
CA PHE A 224 9.86 8.55 1.77
C PHE A 224 10.90 8.40 2.89
N LEU A 225 10.67 7.44 3.78
CA LEU A 225 11.54 7.15 4.94
C LEU A 225 12.57 6.09 4.53
N VAL A 226 13.54 6.49 3.75
CA VAL A 226 14.53 5.61 3.11
C VAL A 226 15.95 6.00 3.48
N PHE A 227 16.85 5.02 3.46
CA PHE A 227 18.25 5.23 3.71
C PHE A 227 19.16 4.37 2.82
N ASP A 228 20.19 4.98 2.26
CA ASP A 228 21.29 4.35 1.54
C ASP A 228 22.49 4.28 2.49
N SER A 229 22.79 3.09 3.02
CA SER A 229 23.78 2.91 4.10
C SER A 229 25.21 2.76 3.60
N ASP A 230 25.41 2.58 2.30
CA ASP A 230 26.74 2.38 1.71
C ASP A 230 27.08 3.38 0.60
N ASP A 231 26.23 4.40 0.42
CA ASP A 231 26.39 5.49 -0.56
C ASP A 231 26.51 5.00 -2.01
N ASP A 232 25.87 3.86 -2.36
CA ASP A 232 25.90 3.34 -3.72
C ASP A 232 24.82 3.96 -4.64
N GLY A 233 23.99 4.83 -4.08
CA GLY A 233 22.89 5.53 -4.76
C GLY A 233 21.61 4.74 -4.80
N LYS A 234 21.51 3.64 -4.04
CA LYS A 234 20.30 2.85 -3.88
C LYS A 234 19.89 2.79 -2.42
N ASN A 235 18.58 2.80 -2.21
CA ASN A 235 18.05 2.67 -0.87
C ASN A 235 18.24 1.25 -0.34
N ASP A 236 18.86 1.09 0.81
CA ASP A 236 19.11 -0.17 1.49
C ASP A 236 17.95 -0.62 2.36
N TYR A 237 17.21 0.31 2.94
CA TYR A 237 16.02 0.00 3.72
C TYR A 237 14.99 1.13 3.70
N SER A 238 13.79 0.79 4.13
CA SER A 238 12.66 1.69 4.24
C SER A 238 11.96 1.52 5.58
N ALA A 239 11.56 2.63 6.19
CA ALA A 239 10.62 2.68 7.30
C ALA A 239 9.19 3.03 6.85
N GLY A 240 8.95 3.12 5.55
CA GLY A 240 7.65 3.42 4.96
C GLY A 240 7.55 4.81 4.35
N THR A 241 6.33 5.31 4.22
CA THR A 241 6.04 6.63 3.65
C THR A 241 5.25 7.46 4.64
N PHE A 242 5.79 8.62 5.01
CA PHE A 242 5.15 9.56 5.93
C PHE A 242 3.93 10.22 5.29
N GLY A 243 2.91 10.49 6.10
CA GLY A 243 1.74 11.26 5.69
C GLY A 243 0.47 10.43 5.43
N ALA A 244 0.39 9.22 5.97
CA ALA A 244 -0.82 8.39 5.88
C ALA A 244 -1.92 8.91 6.82
N ASN A 245 -3.16 8.95 6.33
CA ASN A 245 -4.31 8.96 7.21
C ASN A 245 -4.47 7.58 7.85
N VAL A 246 -4.69 7.51 9.15
CA VAL A 246 -4.79 6.24 9.87
C VAL A 246 -6.10 6.17 10.62
N LEU A 247 -6.78 5.03 10.55
CA LEU A 247 -7.99 4.80 11.32
C LEU A 247 -7.61 4.30 12.72
N ASP A 248 -7.93 5.06 13.77
CA ASP A 248 -7.68 4.67 15.16
C ASP A 248 -8.70 3.63 15.62
N VAL A 249 -8.57 2.42 15.10
CA VAL A 249 -9.47 1.28 15.41
C VAL A 249 -9.25 0.73 16.83
N TYR A 250 -8.11 1.03 17.42
CA TYR A 250 -7.73 0.55 18.74
C TYR A 250 -7.97 1.59 19.85
N GLY A 251 -8.39 2.79 19.51
CA GLY A 251 -8.57 3.86 20.48
C GLY A 251 -7.28 4.36 21.14
N VAL A 252 -6.15 4.20 20.45
CA VAL A 252 -4.80 4.49 20.96
C VAL A 252 -4.68 5.94 21.43
N ILE A 253 -5.21 6.89 20.65
CA ILE A 253 -5.15 8.32 20.99
C ILE A 253 -6.13 8.68 22.10
N LYS A 254 -7.27 8.00 22.21
CA LYS A 254 -8.31 8.33 23.20
C LYS A 254 -8.00 7.81 24.60
N ASN A 255 -7.35 6.68 24.74
CA ASN A 255 -7.30 5.94 25.99
C ASN A 255 -5.96 5.92 26.69
N ASN A 256 -4.90 6.43 26.10
CA ASN A 256 -3.54 6.56 26.69
C ASN A 256 -3.04 5.40 27.58
N SER A 257 -3.78 4.32 27.78
CA SER A 257 -3.43 3.32 28.77
C SER A 257 -3.96 1.89 28.61
N THR A 258 -4.88 1.58 27.67
CA THR A 258 -5.41 0.20 27.61
C THR A 258 -5.88 -0.19 26.21
N ILE A 259 -4.96 -0.70 25.44
CA ILE A 259 -5.20 -1.18 24.07
C ILE A 259 -5.90 -2.55 24.03
N ILE A 260 -5.94 -3.28 25.13
CA ILE A 260 -6.11 -4.74 25.12
C ILE A 260 -7.57 -5.21 25.02
N ASN A 261 -8.58 -4.36 25.15
CA ASN A 261 -9.97 -4.81 25.32
C ASN A 261 -11.02 -4.21 24.41
N GLU A 262 -10.67 -3.40 23.42
CA GLU A 262 -11.68 -2.93 22.48
C GLU A 262 -11.69 -3.83 21.23
N SER A 263 -12.83 -4.43 20.96
CA SER A 263 -13.05 -5.17 19.72
C SER A 263 -12.79 -4.27 18.54
N LEU A 264 -12.02 -4.76 17.58
CA LEU A 264 -11.80 -4.15 16.27
C LEU A 264 -13.13 -3.65 15.69
N ASN A 265 -13.31 -2.36 15.63
CA ASN A 265 -14.47 -1.74 15.03
C ASN A 265 -14.03 -0.65 14.03
N ALA A 266 -13.38 -1.11 12.97
CA ALA A 266 -12.81 -0.27 11.93
C ALA A 266 -13.82 0.71 11.34
N ILE A 267 -15.09 0.30 11.19
CA ILE A 267 -16.15 1.15 10.63
C ILE A 267 -16.46 2.35 11.54
N ASN A 268 -16.27 2.20 12.85
CA ASN A 268 -16.52 3.23 13.85
C ASN A 268 -15.24 3.89 14.38
N GLY A 269 -14.08 3.53 13.85
CA GLY A 269 -12.80 4.14 14.22
C GLY A 269 -12.74 5.63 13.90
N THR A 270 -11.87 6.35 14.60
CA THR A 270 -11.62 7.76 14.32
C THR A 270 -10.55 7.87 13.25
N LEU A 271 -10.86 8.55 12.13
CA LEU A 271 -9.86 8.85 11.12
C LEU A 271 -8.93 9.96 11.64
N LEU A 272 -7.65 9.63 11.77
CA LEU A 272 -6.61 10.55 12.19
C LEU A 272 -5.98 11.23 10.98
N PRO A 273 -5.57 12.51 11.10
CA PRO A 273 -4.82 13.20 10.05
C PRO A 273 -3.42 12.62 9.88
N PRO A 274 -2.73 12.94 8.78
CA PRO A 274 -1.37 12.48 8.50
C PRO A 274 -0.35 12.85 9.58
N ILE A 275 -0.55 13.96 10.25
CA ILE A 275 0.22 14.41 11.42
C ILE A 275 -0.71 15.15 12.38
N ASP A 276 -0.53 14.90 13.67
CA ASP A 276 -1.25 15.65 14.70
C ASP A 276 -0.75 17.10 14.75
N PRO A 277 -1.62 18.11 14.63
CA PRO A 277 -1.20 19.50 14.80
C PRO A 277 -0.45 19.77 16.10
N ASP A 278 -0.77 19.03 17.17
CA ASP A 278 -0.12 19.16 18.47
C ASP A 278 1.13 18.27 18.60
N GLY A 279 1.52 17.51 17.56
CA GLY A 279 2.75 16.73 17.50
C GLY A 279 2.75 15.38 18.24
N ASN A 280 1.60 14.92 18.74
CA ASN A 280 1.54 13.70 19.56
C ASN A 280 1.51 12.40 18.77
N PHE A 281 1.27 12.45 17.47
CA PHE A 281 1.31 11.30 16.56
C PHE A 281 1.51 11.75 15.11
N PHE A 282 1.91 10.82 14.27
CA PHE A 282 1.83 10.93 12.82
C PHE A 282 1.56 9.57 12.18
N GLY A 283 1.16 9.57 10.92
CA GLY A 283 0.82 8.35 10.18
C GLY A 283 1.87 7.97 9.16
N VAL A 284 2.16 6.67 9.06
CA VAL A 284 3.09 6.07 8.10
C VAL A 284 2.41 4.95 7.33
N MET A 285 2.54 4.98 6.02
CA MET A 285 2.16 3.86 5.17
C MET A 285 3.32 2.88 5.08
N THR A 286 3.07 1.63 5.43
CA THR A 286 4.05 0.53 5.36
C THR A 286 3.47 -0.67 4.63
N ASP A 287 4.33 -1.45 3.98
CA ASP A 287 3.98 -2.75 3.41
C ASP A 287 4.95 -3.82 3.90
N PHE A 288 4.56 -4.56 4.93
CA PHE A 288 5.40 -5.61 5.51
C PHE A 288 5.45 -6.90 4.68
N MET A 289 4.50 -7.08 3.78
CA MET A 289 4.38 -8.29 2.96
C MET A 289 4.93 -8.10 1.55
N GLY A 290 5.06 -6.87 1.08
CA GLY A 290 5.47 -6.54 -0.28
C GLY A 290 4.40 -6.84 -1.34
N HIS A 291 3.25 -7.38 -0.96
CA HIS A 291 2.21 -7.79 -1.91
C HIS A 291 1.53 -6.58 -2.57
N GLY A 292 1.12 -5.58 -1.78
CA GLY A 292 0.53 -4.36 -2.31
C GLY A 292 1.56 -3.51 -3.09
N THR A 293 2.81 -3.48 -2.65
CA THR A 293 3.92 -2.83 -3.37
C THR A 293 4.14 -3.46 -4.74
N SER A 294 4.17 -4.80 -4.82
CA SER A 294 4.27 -5.52 -6.09
C SER A 294 3.06 -5.31 -7.00
N SER A 295 1.86 -5.20 -6.41
CA SER A 295 0.64 -4.84 -7.14
C SER A 295 0.76 -3.44 -7.75
N ALA A 296 1.19 -2.45 -6.98
CA ALA A 296 1.43 -1.07 -7.45
C ALA A 296 2.51 -1.02 -8.54
N ALA A 297 3.64 -1.70 -8.33
CA ALA A 297 4.75 -1.76 -9.27
C ALA A 297 4.36 -2.41 -10.62
N SER A 298 3.50 -3.43 -10.59
CA SER A 298 2.95 -4.04 -11.81
C SER A 298 2.20 -3.02 -12.69
N ILE A 299 1.66 -1.97 -12.07
CA ILE A 299 0.94 -0.90 -12.76
C ILE A 299 1.89 0.23 -13.18
N THR A 300 2.68 0.76 -12.24
CA THR A 300 3.31 2.09 -12.37
C THR A 300 4.83 2.10 -12.40
N SER A 301 5.51 0.97 -12.28
CA SER A 301 6.98 0.95 -12.35
C SER A 301 7.47 1.65 -13.62
N ARG A 302 8.48 2.53 -13.49
CA ARG A 302 9.09 3.26 -14.61
C ARG A 302 10.32 2.59 -15.19
N GLY A 303 10.86 1.53 -14.54
CA GLY A 303 12.08 0.86 -14.95
C GLY A 303 13.31 1.76 -14.84
N GLN A 304 13.35 2.62 -13.82
CA GLN A 304 14.51 3.46 -13.50
C GLN A 304 15.63 2.61 -12.93
N GLU A 305 15.25 1.66 -12.06
CA GLU A 305 16.17 0.71 -11.50
C GLU A 305 16.43 -0.46 -12.45
N THR A 306 17.61 -1.07 -12.29
CA THR A 306 17.99 -2.26 -13.03
C THR A 306 18.31 -3.39 -12.09
N TYR A 307 17.68 -4.53 -12.32
CA TYR A 307 17.74 -5.70 -11.46
C TYR A 307 18.58 -6.81 -12.10
N ASP A 308 19.44 -7.43 -11.30
CA ASP A 308 20.18 -8.65 -11.72
C ASP A 308 19.33 -9.89 -11.39
N ILE A 309 18.61 -10.35 -12.39
CA ILE A 309 17.81 -11.55 -12.27
C ILE A 309 18.71 -12.75 -12.63
N TYR A 310 19.09 -13.57 -11.64
CA TYR A 310 19.86 -14.81 -11.80
C TYR A 310 21.38 -14.68 -11.94
N ASN A 311 22.04 -13.75 -11.31
CA ASN A 311 23.51 -13.59 -11.39
C ASN A 311 24.04 -13.59 -12.84
N ASN A 312 23.28 -13.02 -13.75
CA ASN A 312 23.63 -12.90 -15.14
C ASN A 312 24.26 -11.53 -15.41
N THR A 313 25.14 -11.46 -16.39
CA THR A 313 25.74 -10.21 -16.87
C THR A 313 24.73 -9.22 -17.47
N LYS A 314 23.46 -9.58 -17.52
CA LYS A 314 22.39 -8.75 -18.10
C LYS A 314 21.45 -8.26 -17.00
N LYS A 315 21.41 -6.95 -16.84
CA LYS A 315 20.45 -6.27 -15.98
C LYS A 315 19.13 -6.03 -16.72
N TYR A 316 18.03 -6.06 -15.99
CA TYR A 316 16.68 -5.88 -16.53
C TYR A 316 16.01 -4.70 -15.84
N SER A 317 15.41 -3.82 -16.59
CA SER A 317 14.45 -2.84 -16.07
C SER A 317 13.03 -3.36 -16.22
N ILE A 318 12.19 -3.09 -15.23
CA ILE A 318 10.81 -3.58 -15.17
C ILE A 318 9.88 -2.38 -15.28
N VAL A 319 9.07 -2.34 -16.34
CA VAL A 319 8.13 -1.25 -16.60
C VAL A 319 6.71 -1.74 -16.41
N GLY A 320 5.92 -1.02 -15.64
CA GLY A 320 4.50 -1.29 -15.41
C GLY A 320 3.63 -1.01 -16.63
N VAL A 321 2.38 -1.43 -16.54
CA VAL A 321 1.40 -1.28 -17.64
C VAL A 321 1.06 0.18 -17.89
N ALA A 322 0.85 0.96 -16.84
CA ALA A 322 0.44 2.36 -16.85
C ALA A 322 1.42 3.22 -16.01
N PRO A 323 2.64 3.48 -16.51
CA PRO A 323 3.72 4.05 -15.69
C PRO A 323 3.50 5.49 -15.24
N ASP A 324 2.53 6.20 -15.80
CA ASP A 324 2.19 7.56 -15.39
C ASP A 324 0.89 7.68 -14.58
N ALA A 325 0.21 6.54 -14.31
CA ALA A 325 -0.90 6.52 -13.37
C ALA A 325 -0.44 6.83 -11.93
N LYS A 326 -1.38 7.26 -11.09
CA LYS A 326 -1.13 7.52 -9.67
C LYS A 326 -1.70 6.41 -8.81
N ILE A 327 -1.00 6.09 -7.74
CA ILE A 327 -1.40 5.07 -6.76
C ILE A 327 -1.85 5.74 -5.47
N LEU A 328 -3.05 5.38 -5.04
CA LEU A 328 -3.61 5.69 -3.73
C LEU A 328 -3.57 4.39 -2.91
N PRO A 329 -2.60 4.24 -1.99
CA PRO A 329 -2.49 3.03 -1.19
C PRO A 329 -3.56 2.99 -0.09
N VAL A 330 -4.17 1.83 0.08
CA VAL A 330 -5.11 1.53 1.17
C VAL A 330 -4.67 0.23 1.82
N LYS A 331 -4.14 0.32 3.04
CA LYS A 331 -3.68 -0.83 3.80
C LYS A 331 -4.84 -1.45 4.56
N ALA A 332 -5.55 -2.38 3.92
CA ALA A 332 -6.75 -3.00 4.46
C ALA A 332 -6.85 -4.47 4.04
N LEU A 333 -6.87 -5.37 5.00
CA LEU A 333 -7.07 -6.80 4.78
C LEU A 333 -8.21 -7.37 5.60
N TRP A 334 -8.63 -6.69 6.66
CA TRP A 334 -9.71 -7.12 7.53
C TRP A 334 -11.07 -6.68 6.97
N PHE A 335 -12.11 -7.42 7.28
CA PHE A 335 -13.42 -7.29 6.70
C PHE A 335 -14.02 -5.87 6.81
N GLY A 336 -13.99 -5.30 7.99
CA GLY A 336 -14.50 -3.95 8.22
C GLY A 336 -13.61 -2.86 7.64
N ASP A 337 -12.32 -3.02 7.73
CA ASP A 337 -11.31 -2.08 7.28
C ASP A 337 -11.35 -1.94 5.75
N THR A 338 -11.54 -3.05 5.06
CA THR A 338 -11.68 -3.08 3.60
C THR A 338 -12.88 -2.25 3.13
N VAL A 339 -14.02 -2.39 3.79
CA VAL A 339 -15.23 -1.60 3.44
C VAL A 339 -14.98 -0.11 3.68
N TYR A 340 -14.32 0.25 4.78
CA TYR A 340 -13.91 1.62 5.02
C TYR A 340 -13.01 2.14 3.89
N GLY A 341 -11.99 1.37 3.52
CA GLY A 341 -11.07 1.71 2.45
C GLY A 341 -11.75 1.89 1.09
N TRP A 342 -12.70 1.03 0.75
CA TRP A 342 -13.48 1.16 -0.48
C TRP A 342 -14.35 2.42 -0.50
N LEU A 343 -15.09 2.69 0.58
CA LEU A 343 -15.93 3.89 0.69
C LEU A 343 -15.10 5.16 0.60
N TRP A 344 -13.98 5.21 1.33
CA TRP A 344 -13.08 6.36 1.31
C TRP A 344 -12.47 6.61 -0.07
N SER A 345 -12.01 5.54 -0.76
CA SER A 345 -11.48 5.62 -2.13
C SER A 345 -12.55 6.07 -3.13
N ALA A 346 -13.79 5.65 -2.93
CA ALA A 346 -14.94 6.06 -3.72
C ALA A 346 -15.45 7.49 -3.41
N GLY A 347 -14.78 8.20 -2.51
CA GLY A 347 -15.09 9.59 -2.17
C GLY A 347 -16.15 9.78 -1.09
N PHE A 348 -16.43 8.76 -0.29
CA PHE A 348 -17.29 8.86 0.87
C PHE A 348 -16.48 9.16 2.12
N GLU A 349 -16.99 10.03 2.96
CA GLU A 349 -16.38 10.42 4.24
C GLU A 349 -17.31 10.08 5.39
N ASN A 350 -16.73 9.50 6.45
CA ASN A 350 -17.47 9.16 7.66
C ASN A 350 -17.44 10.33 8.64
N THR A 351 -18.58 10.98 8.83
CA THR A 351 -18.75 12.05 9.82
C THR A 351 -19.75 11.58 10.89
N LYS A 352 -19.27 11.25 12.08
CA LYS A 352 -20.11 10.81 13.21
C LYS A 352 -21.04 9.63 12.85
N ASN A 353 -20.46 8.59 12.25
CA ASN A 353 -21.17 7.38 11.80
C ASN A 353 -22.16 7.60 10.64
N ASN A 354 -22.04 8.71 9.94
CA ASN A 354 -22.79 8.97 8.72
C ASN A 354 -21.84 9.12 7.53
N TRP A 355 -22.01 8.29 6.51
CA TRP A 355 -21.22 8.33 5.30
C TRP A 355 -21.84 9.29 4.29
N THR A 356 -21.08 10.29 3.88
CA THR A 356 -21.52 11.30 2.91
C THR A 356 -20.55 11.37 1.73
N PHE A 357 -21.07 11.52 0.52
CA PHE A 357 -20.25 11.71 -0.66
C PHE A 357 -19.63 13.11 -0.67
N SER A 358 -18.31 13.19 -0.82
CA SER A 358 -17.56 14.46 -0.79
C SER A 358 -17.56 15.23 -2.10
N GLY A 359 -18.26 14.71 -3.12
CA GLY A 359 -18.42 15.34 -4.44
C GLY A 359 -17.55 14.73 -5.55
N ASN A 360 -16.45 14.08 -5.20
CA ASN A 360 -15.59 13.36 -6.17
C ASN A 360 -15.00 12.09 -5.54
N PRO A 361 -14.90 10.99 -6.28
CA PRO A 361 -14.06 9.87 -5.90
C PRO A 361 -12.59 10.31 -5.71
N LYS A 362 -11.89 9.69 -4.78
CA LYS A 362 -10.44 9.88 -4.62
C LYS A 362 -9.64 9.03 -5.60
N ALA A 363 -10.26 7.97 -6.13
CA ALA A 363 -9.68 7.10 -7.14
C ALA A 363 -10.66 6.84 -8.28
N ASP A 364 -10.17 6.74 -9.51
CA ASP A 364 -10.93 6.35 -10.70
C ASP A 364 -11.16 4.82 -10.75
N ILE A 365 -10.18 4.08 -10.20
CA ILE A 365 -10.17 2.61 -10.18
C ILE A 365 -9.85 2.13 -8.77
N ILE A 366 -10.53 1.08 -8.31
CA ILE A 366 -10.17 0.34 -7.11
C ILE A 366 -9.68 -1.06 -7.54
N SER A 367 -8.44 -1.39 -7.20
CA SER A 367 -7.80 -2.67 -7.50
C SER A 367 -7.68 -3.50 -6.23
N ASN A 368 -8.25 -4.72 -6.26
CA ASN A 368 -8.24 -5.67 -5.15
C ASN A 368 -7.52 -6.95 -5.58
N SER A 369 -6.33 -7.19 -5.08
CA SER A 369 -5.54 -8.38 -5.41
C SER A 369 -5.64 -9.47 -4.35
N TRP A 370 -6.79 -9.60 -3.70
CA TRP A 370 -7.08 -10.56 -2.63
C TRP A 370 -8.50 -11.10 -2.74
N GLY A 371 -8.80 -12.09 -1.90
CA GLY A 371 -10.15 -12.64 -1.81
C GLY A 371 -10.28 -13.74 -0.77
N ILE A 372 -11.50 -14.03 -0.40
CA ILE A 372 -11.86 -15.11 0.52
C ILE A 372 -12.32 -16.30 -0.31
N SER A 373 -11.61 -17.41 -0.18
CA SER A 373 -11.95 -18.64 -0.90
C SER A 373 -13.24 -19.26 -0.35
N ASN A 374 -14.15 -19.61 -1.25
CA ASN A 374 -15.36 -20.35 -0.93
C ASN A 374 -15.19 -21.87 -1.05
N PHE A 375 -14.13 -22.33 -1.68
CA PHE A 375 -13.84 -23.75 -1.91
C PHE A 375 -12.78 -24.26 -0.90
N PRO A 376 -12.89 -25.48 -0.37
CA PRO A 376 -13.95 -26.49 -0.64
C PRO A 376 -15.21 -26.38 0.24
N ASN A 377 -15.24 -25.46 1.17
CA ASN A 377 -16.26 -25.45 2.23
C ASN A 377 -17.64 -24.90 1.84
N SER A 378 -17.75 -24.22 0.70
CA SER A 378 -18.99 -23.65 0.12
C SER A 378 -19.90 -22.94 1.15
N LYS A 379 -19.30 -22.19 2.09
CA LYS A 379 -20.02 -21.51 3.17
C LYS A 379 -20.62 -20.18 2.75
N TYR A 380 -20.10 -19.61 1.70
CA TYR A 380 -20.46 -18.28 1.22
C TYR A 380 -21.17 -18.41 -0.12
N SER A 381 -21.88 -17.37 -0.50
CA SER A 381 -22.57 -17.29 -1.79
C SER A 381 -21.91 -16.23 -2.67
N PRO A 382 -20.77 -16.53 -3.33
CA PRO A 382 -20.02 -15.55 -4.10
C PRO A 382 -20.90 -14.87 -5.16
N GLY A 383 -20.93 -13.53 -5.15
CA GLY A 383 -21.82 -12.72 -5.97
C GLY A 383 -23.12 -12.27 -5.28
N MET A 384 -23.52 -12.96 -4.20
CA MET A 384 -24.66 -12.60 -3.34
C MET A 384 -24.22 -12.29 -1.91
N ASP A 385 -22.94 -12.44 -1.61
CA ASP A 385 -22.37 -12.07 -0.34
C ASP A 385 -22.28 -10.53 -0.18
N ILE A 386 -22.21 -10.08 1.07
CA ILE A 386 -22.25 -8.64 1.38
C ILE A 386 -21.11 -7.86 0.72
N LEU A 387 -19.91 -8.43 0.62
CA LEU A 387 -18.76 -7.74 0.01
C LEU A 387 -18.96 -7.59 -1.51
N SER A 388 -19.38 -8.65 -2.19
CA SER A 388 -19.70 -8.60 -3.63
C SER A 388 -20.81 -7.61 -3.93
N LEU A 389 -21.81 -7.50 -3.05
CA LEU A 389 -22.90 -6.53 -3.18
C LEU A 389 -22.41 -5.09 -2.97
N ILE A 390 -21.57 -4.83 -1.95
CA ILE A 390 -20.98 -3.51 -1.72
C ILE A 390 -20.17 -3.06 -2.94
N LEU A 391 -19.31 -3.93 -3.49
CA LEU A 391 -18.55 -3.61 -4.70
C LEU A 391 -19.47 -3.33 -5.90
N SER A 392 -20.56 -4.08 -6.04
CA SER A 392 -21.54 -3.84 -7.10
C SER A 392 -22.23 -2.48 -6.96
N ILE A 393 -22.57 -2.09 -5.75
CA ILE A 393 -23.15 -0.78 -5.45
C ILE A 393 -22.15 0.33 -5.75
N LEU A 394 -20.90 0.19 -5.30
CA LEU A 394 -19.84 1.18 -5.55
C LEU A 394 -19.48 1.30 -7.03
N SER A 395 -19.62 0.22 -7.80
CA SER A 395 -19.43 0.28 -9.25
C SER A 395 -20.60 0.96 -9.99
N THR A 396 -21.78 1.11 -9.34
CA THR A 396 -22.96 1.60 -10.00
C THR A 396 -23.08 3.13 -9.88
N PRO A 397 -23.10 3.87 -11.01
CA PRO A 397 -23.33 5.30 -10.99
C PRO A 397 -24.65 5.65 -10.28
N HIS A 398 -24.64 6.73 -9.53
CA HIS A 398 -25.81 7.28 -8.79
C HIS A 398 -26.40 6.36 -7.72
N SER A 399 -25.73 5.25 -7.37
CA SER A 399 -26.28 4.24 -6.44
C SER A 399 -26.43 4.76 -5.00
N LEU A 400 -25.44 5.47 -4.50
CA LEU A 400 -25.37 5.96 -3.10
C LEU A 400 -25.63 7.46 -2.98
N HIS A 401 -25.44 8.22 -4.04
CA HIS A 401 -25.68 9.65 -4.12
C HIS A 401 -26.00 10.06 -5.56
N SER A 402 -26.84 11.11 -5.76
CA SER A 402 -27.26 11.55 -7.10
C SER A 402 -26.10 11.90 -8.03
N ASP A 403 -25.03 12.44 -7.49
CA ASP A 403 -23.87 12.92 -8.23
C ASP A 403 -22.69 11.93 -8.19
N TYR A 404 -22.88 10.76 -7.60
CA TYR A 404 -21.85 9.74 -7.53
C TYR A 404 -21.66 9.06 -8.92
N PRO A 405 -20.46 9.15 -9.51
CA PRO A 405 -20.24 8.64 -10.88
C PRO A 405 -20.07 7.11 -10.96
N GLY A 406 -19.95 6.43 -9.82
CA GLY A 406 -19.45 5.06 -9.76
C GLY A 406 -17.91 5.02 -9.86
N VAL A 407 -17.31 3.92 -9.42
CA VAL A 407 -15.86 3.66 -9.52
C VAL A 407 -15.65 2.31 -10.22
N THR A 408 -14.69 2.24 -11.13
CA THR A 408 -14.34 0.95 -11.76
C THR A 408 -13.61 0.07 -10.75
N ILE A 409 -14.17 -1.10 -10.45
CA ILE A 409 -13.60 -2.03 -9.47
C ILE A 409 -13.10 -3.28 -10.18
N ILE A 410 -11.82 -3.59 -9.95
CA ILE A 410 -11.12 -4.72 -10.56
C ILE A 410 -10.58 -5.60 -9.45
N SER A 411 -10.94 -6.89 -9.49
CA SER A 411 -10.56 -7.85 -8.45
C SER A 411 -9.93 -9.10 -9.06
N SER A 412 -8.97 -9.69 -8.35
CA SER A 412 -8.44 -11.01 -8.70
C SER A 412 -9.54 -12.08 -8.60
N ALA A 413 -9.56 -13.07 -9.48
CA ALA A 413 -10.57 -14.13 -9.44
C ALA A 413 -10.39 -15.12 -8.29
N GLY A 414 -9.18 -15.20 -7.73
CA GLY A 414 -8.78 -16.16 -6.72
C GLY A 414 -7.92 -17.29 -7.28
N ASN A 415 -7.26 -18.03 -6.38
CA ASN A 415 -6.28 -19.06 -6.71
C ASN A 415 -6.71 -20.46 -6.22
N SER A 416 -8.02 -20.75 -6.30
CA SER A 416 -8.63 -22.00 -5.81
C SER A 416 -9.05 -22.95 -6.93
N GLY A 417 -8.64 -22.70 -8.21
CA GLY A 417 -8.88 -23.56 -9.36
C GLY A 417 -8.22 -24.93 -9.15
N HIS A 418 -8.52 -25.88 -10.01
CA HIS A 418 -9.08 -25.81 -11.36
C HIS A 418 -10.56 -26.23 -11.49
N GLY A 419 -11.24 -26.49 -10.40
CA GLY A 419 -12.66 -26.86 -10.46
C GLY A 419 -13.58 -25.67 -10.80
N TYR A 420 -14.78 -25.97 -11.29
CA TYR A 420 -15.85 -24.99 -11.45
C TYR A 420 -16.41 -24.54 -10.09
N GLY A 421 -16.95 -23.31 -10.03
CA GLY A 421 -17.50 -22.76 -8.80
C GLY A 421 -16.45 -22.43 -7.73
N THR A 422 -15.20 -22.23 -8.11
CA THR A 422 -14.09 -21.92 -7.21
C THR A 422 -13.83 -20.42 -7.05
N ILE A 423 -14.60 -19.58 -7.76
CA ILE A 423 -14.54 -18.12 -7.59
C ILE A 423 -14.84 -17.74 -6.13
N GLY A 424 -14.06 -16.81 -5.58
CA GLY A 424 -14.21 -16.34 -4.19
C GLY A 424 -15.04 -15.06 -4.07
N LEU A 425 -15.03 -14.48 -2.87
CA LEU A 425 -15.61 -13.17 -2.58
C LEU A 425 -14.49 -12.19 -2.19
N PRO A 426 -14.57 -10.91 -2.54
CA PRO A 426 -15.63 -10.21 -3.30
C PRO A 426 -15.51 -10.37 -4.82
N ASN A 427 -14.70 -11.30 -5.28
CA ASN A 427 -14.23 -11.47 -6.66
C ASN A 427 -15.35 -11.81 -7.63
N ALA A 428 -16.45 -12.32 -7.10
CA ALA A 428 -17.67 -12.65 -7.86
C ALA A 428 -18.66 -11.48 -8.02
N SER A 429 -18.25 -10.24 -7.66
CA SER A 429 -19.12 -9.07 -7.82
C SER A 429 -19.65 -8.97 -9.26
N PRO A 430 -20.98 -8.93 -9.48
CA PRO A 430 -21.56 -8.89 -10.83
C PRO A 430 -21.13 -7.68 -11.65
N PHE A 431 -20.97 -6.52 -11.01
CA PHE A 431 -20.67 -5.26 -11.69
C PHE A 431 -19.18 -4.89 -11.66
N GLY A 432 -18.40 -5.47 -10.75
CA GLY A 432 -16.94 -5.40 -10.80
C GLY A 432 -16.36 -6.27 -11.93
N ILE A 433 -15.08 -6.09 -12.19
CA ILE A 433 -14.30 -6.87 -13.15
C ILE A 433 -13.48 -7.90 -12.39
N SER A 434 -13.75 -9.18 -12.62
CA SER A 434 -13.00 -10.29 -12.05
C SER A 434 -11.95 -10.77 -13.05
N VAL A 435 -10.69 -10.93 -12.60
CA VAL A 435 -9.56 -11.25 -13.48
C VAL A 435 -8.91 -12.58 -13.11
N GLY A 436 -8.95 -13.52 -14.04
CA GLY A 436 -8.26 -14.81 -13.97
C GLY A 436 -6.83 -14.73 -14.49
N ALA A 437 -6.08 -15.81 -14.28
CA ALA A 437 -4.65 -15.86 -14.57
C ALA A 437 -4.30 -16.77 -15.74
N THR A 438 -3.41 -16.27 -16.63
CA THR A 438 -2.79 -17.03 -17.71
C THR A 438 -1.31 -17.23 -17.49
N THR A 439 -0.72 -18.13 -18.25
CA THR A 439 0.72 -18.37 -18.29
C THR A 439 1.45 -17.26 -19.07
N ASN A 440 2.75 -17.20 -18.82
CA ASN A 440 3.69 -16.37 -19.53
C ASN A 440 4.91 -17.22 -19.92
N ASN A 441 5.40 -17.10 -21.14
CA ASN A 441 6.54 -17.86 -21.64
C ASN A 441 7.89 -17.41 -21.05
N VAL A 442 7.95 -16.31 -20.32
CA VAL A 442 9.20 -15.76 -19.75
C VAL A 442 9.90 -16.74 -18.80
N PHE A 443 9.15 -17.65 -18.20
CA PHE A 443 9.72 -18.67 -17.30
C PHE A 443 10.24 -19.92 -17.98
N VAL A 444 9.92 -20.13 -19.23
CA VAL A 444 10.43 -21.25 -19.99
C VAL A 444 11.81 -20.90 -20.52
N GLY A 445 12.85 -21.44 -19.90
CA GLY A 445 14.20 -21.28 -20.39
C GLY A 445 15.11 -20.36 -19.58
N TYR A 446 14.77 -19.96 -18.35
CA TYR A 446 15.60 -19.10 -17.52
C TYR A 446 15.91 -19.70 -16.14
N GLY A 447 17.18 -19.53 -15.72
CA GLY A 447 17.67 -19.86 -14.39
C GLY A 447 17.51 -21.32 -13.97
N PRO A 448 17.41 -21.61 -12.66
CA PRO A 448 17.29 -22.97 -12.12
C PRO A 448 16.04 -23.73 -12.59
N PHE A 449 15.07 -23.03 -13.15
CA PHE A 449 13.80 -23.58 -13.60
C PHE A 449 13.72 -23.78 -15.12
N LYS A 450 14.86 -23.65 -15.82
CA LYS A 450 14.96 -23.69 -17.28
C LYS A 450 14.24 -24.86 -17.95
N ASP A 451 14.25 -26.01 -17.31
CA ASP A 451 13.73 -27.25 -17.87
C ASP A 451 12.58 -27.84 -17.04
N GLN A 452 12.03 -27.07 -16.09
CA GLN A 452 10.97 -27.54 -15.21
C GLN A 452 9.66 -26.79 -15.44
N PRO A 453 8.54 -27.49 -15.69
CA PRO A 453 7.23 -26.87 -15.67
C PRO A 453 6.95 -26.37 -14.25
N ARG A 454 6.74 -25.08 -14.10
CA ARG A 454 6.55 -24.45 -12.78
C ARG A 454 5.16 -24.70 -12.20
N PHE A 455 4.20 -24.96 -13.07
CA PHE A 455 2.78 -25.16 -12.73
C PHE A 455 2.22 -26.39 -13.46
N GLY A 456 2.78 -27.56 -13.21
CA GLY A 456 2.35 -28.78 -13.88
C GLY A 456 2.69 -28.79 -15.39
N ASN A 457 1.91 -29.50 -16.17
CA ASN A 457 2.13 -29.66 -17.61
C ASN A 457 1.75 -28.46 -18.48
N ASN A 458 1.23 -27.38 -17.88
CA ASN A 458 0.61 -26.25 -18.62
C ASN A 458 1.55 -25.09 -18.89
N THR A 459 2.83 -25.18 -18.55
CA THR A 459 3.77 -24.07 -18.64
C THR A 459 4.63 -24.07 -19.91
N VAL A 460 4.39 -24.98 -20.81
CA VAL A 460 5.14 -25.09 -22.08
C VAL A 460 4.68 -24.00 -23.08
N HIS A 461 3.49 -23.45 -22.89
CA HIS A 461 2.89 -22.46 -23.76
C HIS A 461 2.49 -21.21 -22.96
N TYR A 462 2.56 -20.05 -23.59
CA TYR A 462 2.02 -18.80 -23.03
C TYR A 462 0.55 -18.62 -23.42
N ASP A 463 -0.13 -17.74 -22.68
CA ASP A 463 -1.57 -17.44 -22.83
C ASP A 463 -2.49 -18.65 -22.56
N HIS A 464 -1.98 -19.68 -21.87
CA HIS A 464 -2.79 -20.75 -21.33
C HIS A 464 -3.30 -20.42 -19.94
N ILE A 465 -4.50 -20.84 -19.62
CA ILE A 465 -5.09 -20.65 -18.30
C ILE A 465 -4.35 -21.53 -17.30
N VAL A 466 -3.86 -20.90 -16.21
CA VAL A 466 -3.14 -21.65 -15.17
C VAL A 466 -4.12 -22.44 -14.28
N ASP A 467 -3.63 -23.57 -13.77
CA ASP A 467 -4.47 -24.50 -13.00
C ASP A 467 -5.07 -23.86 -11.75
N PHE A 468 -4.33 -23.01 -11.07
CA PHE A 468 -4.80 -22.38 -9.85
C PHE A 468 -5.86 -21.28 -10.07
N SER A 469 -6.02 -20.76 -11.30
CA SER A 469 -7.00 -19.68 -11.56
C SER A 469 -8.41 -20.16 -11.22
N SER A 470 -9.08 -19.45 -10.32
CA SER A 470 -10.46 -19.75 -9.93
C SER A 470 -11.41 -19.58 -11.12
N ARG A 471 -12.47 -20.38 -11.13
CA ARG A 471 -13.44 -20.50 -12.22
C ARG A 471 -14.86 -20.34 -11.72
N GLY A 472 -15.70 -19.77 -12.57
CA GLY A 472 -17.14 -19.70 -12.34
C GLY A 472 -17.84 -21.07 -12.42
N PRO A 473 -19.17 -21.09 -12.36
CA PRO A 473 -20.02 -19.92 -12.16
C PRO A 473 -19.94 -19.34 -10.75
N SER A 474 -20.41 -18.09 -10.60
CA SER A 474 -20.76 -17.55 -9.28
C SER A 474 -22.03 -18.21 -8.75
N SER A 475 -22.44 -17.89 -7.52
CA SER A 475 -23.67 -18.43 -6.93
C SER A 475 -24.96 -18.00 -7.67
N ILE A 476 -24.90 -16.94 -8.45
CA ILE A 476 -26.02 -16.47 -9.29
C ILE A 476 -25.92 -16.96 -10.73
N GLY A 477 -24.91 -17.78 -11.03
CA GLY A 477 -24.73 -18.37 -12.36
C GLY A 477 -23.90 -17.52 -13.33
N ASP A 478 -23.32 -16.40 -12.90
CA ASP A 478 -22.49 -15.55 -13.74
C ASP A 478 -21.25 -16.28 -14.25
N PRO A 479 -20.89 -16.11 -15.53
CA PRO A 479 -19.59 -16.52 -16.02
C PRO A 479 -18.51 -15.61 -15.42
N LYS A 480 -17.68 -16.20 -14.57
CA LYS A 480 -16.50 -15.58 -13.95
C LYS A 480 -15.28 -16.49 -14.20
N PRO A 481 -14.08 -15.91 -14.32
CA PRO A 481 -13.75 -14.47 -14.31
C PRO A 481 -14.38 -13.73 -15.50
N ASP A 482 -14.39 -12.38 -15.48
CA ASP A 482 -14.81 -11.57 -16.62
C ASP A 482 -13.74 -11.52 -17.72
N LEU A 483 -12.46 -11.46 -17.30
CA LEU A 483 -11.28 -11.33 -18.14
C LEU A 483 -10.14 -12.21 -17.63
N MET A 484 -9.17 -12.42 -18.50
CA MET A 484 -7.90 -13.05 -18.18
C MET A 484 -6.73 -12.07 -18.36
N SER A 485 -5.70 -12.23 -17.57
CA SER A 485 -4.40 -11.57 -17.76
C SER A 485 -3.27 -12.44 -17.24
N MET A 486 -2.02 -12.02 -17.46
CA MET A 486 -0.86 -12.79 -16.99
C MET A 486 -0.86 -12.88 -15.46
N GLY A 487 -0.76 -14.08 -14.93
CA GLY A 487 -0.68 -14.34 -13.49
C GLY A 487 0.25 -15.49 -13.13
N ALA A 488 0.81 -16.21 -14.12
CA ALA A 488 1.96 -17.05 -13.87
C ALA A 488 3.14 -16.14 -13.53
N HIS A 489 3.81 -16.40 -12.42
CA HIS A 489 4.73 -15.48 -11.75
C HIS A 489 5.67 -14.70 -12.66
N GLY A 490 5.77 -13.42 -12.41
CA GLY A 490 6.73 -12.48 -12.97
C GLY A 490 7.63 -11.90 -11.88
N PHE A 491 8.59 -11.08 -12.29
CA PHE A 491 9.36 -10.25 -11.36
C PHE A 491 8.78 -8.84 -11.37
N THR A 492 8.66 -8.27 -10.17
CA THR A 492 8.21 -6.89 -9.99
C THR A 492 9.11 -6.18 -8.99
N PRO A 493 9.31 -4.86 -9.11
CA PRO A 493 9.82 -4.09 -7.99
C PRO A 493 8.96 -4.35 -6.74
N SER A 494 9.59 -4.35 -5.59
CA SER A 494 8.97 -4.69 -4.30
C SER A 494 9.45 -3.71 -3.23
N ASN A 495 8.94 -3.88 -2.01
CA ASN A 495 9.42 -3.17 -0.85
C ASN A 495 10.91 -3.45 -0.60
N ILE A 496 11.61 -2.46 -0.06
CA ILE A 496 13.02 -2.59 0.28
C ILE A 496 13.11 -3.23 1.67
N LEU A 497 13.54 -4.48 1.69
CA LEU A 497 13.84 -5.21 2.91
C LEU A 497 15.26 -5.76 2.79
N LYS A 498 16.26 -5.01 3.22
CA LYS A 498 17.64 -5.53 3.23
C LYS A 498 17.73 -6.70 4.19
N SER A 499 18.00 -7.88 3.68
CA SER A 499 17.98 -9.11 4.46
C SER A 499 19.31 -9.49 5.09
N SER A 500 20.46 -8.97 4.63
CA SER A 500 21.79 -9.14 5.24
C SER A 500 22.81 -8.23 4.56
N LYS A 501 23.96 -7.98 5.23
CA LYS A 501 25.11 -7.28 4.65
C LYS A 501 25.68 -7.91 3.37
N ASP A 502 25.30 -9.16 3.09
CA ASP A 502 25.78 -9.94 1.94
C ASP A 502 24.68 -10.19 0.89
N SER A 503 23.44 -9.74 1.10
CA SER A 503 22.41 -9.84 0.07
C SER A 503 22.51 -8.64 -0.84
N GLN A 504 22.87 -8.90 -2.08
CA GLN A 504 22.72 -7.92 -3.15
C GLN A 504 21.26 -7.46 -3.22
N ASP A 505 21.08 -6.18 -3.39
CA ASP A 505 19.86 -5.42 -3.64
C ASP A 505 18.64 -6.25 -4.08
N GLU A 506 17.82 -6.68 -3.14
CA GLU A 506 16.57 -7.37 -3.45
C GLU A 506 15.37 -6.43 -3.27
N SER A 507 15.36 -5.34 -4.03
CA SER A 507 14.18 -4.46 -4.15
C SER A 507 13.20 -4.95 -5.21
N PHE A 508 13.28 -6.22 -5.60
CA PHE A 508 12.32 -6.89 -6.46
C PHE A 508 12.00 -8.29 -5.93
N SER A 509 10.82 -8.74 -6.23
CA SER A 509 10.36 -10.06 -5.81
C SER A 509 9.65 -10.80 -6.93
N LEU A 510 9.49 -12.11 -6.69
CA LEU A 510 8.65 -12.94 -7.52
C LEU A 510 7.19 -12.71 -7.13
N PHE A 511 6.41 -12.17 -8.06
CA PHE A 511 5.00 -11.89 -7.88
C PHE A 511 4.14 -12.71 -8.85
N GLY A 512 2.99 -13.21 -8.42
CA GLY A 512 2.14 -14.05 -9.24
C GLY A 512 0.77 -14.31 -8.63
N GLY A 513 0.02 -15.20 -9.27
CA GLY A 513 -1.37 -15.46 -8.93
C GLY A 513 -2.32 -14.57 -9.75
N THR A 514 -3.60 -14.73 -9.53
CA THR A 514 -4.60 -13.77 -10.00
C THR A 514 -4.38 -12.37 -9.39
N SER A 515 -3.60 -12.31 -8.30
CA SER A 515 -3.11 -11.08 -7.67
C SER A 515 -2.21 -10.25 -8.58
N MET A 516 -1.47 -10.86 -9.51
CA MET A 516 -0.71 -10.16 -10.54
C MET A 516 -1.61 -9.78 -11.73
N ALA A 517 -2.56 -10.63 -12.07
CA ALA A 517 -3.43 -10.43 -13.23
C ALA A 517 -4.35 -9.20 -13.06
N ALA A 518 -4.90 -8.99 -11.87
CA ALA A 518 -5.80 -7.86 -11.59
C ALA A 518 -5.13 -6.48 -11.74
N PRO A 519 -3.93 -6.21 -11.17
CA PRO A 519 -3.22 -4.94 -11.39
C PRO A 519 -2.92 -4.66 -12.86
N LEU A 520 -2.54 -5.69 -13.64
CA LEU A 520 -2.27 -5.50 -15.07
C LEU A 520 -3.54 -5.05 -15.83
N VAL A 521 -4.72 -5.56 -15.46
CA VAL A 521 -5.99 -5.08 -16.03
C VAL A 521 -6.34 -3.69 -15.48
N SER A 522 -6.02 -3.39 -14.22
CA SER A 522 -6.22 -2.05 -13.64
C SER A 522 -5.38 -0.99 -14.38
N GLY A 523 -4.13 -1.30 -14.70
CA GLY A 523 -3.30 -0.45 -15.56
C GLY A 523 -3.85 -0.32 -16.99
N SER A 524 -4.38 -1.40 -17.55
CA SER A 524 -5.03 -1.37 -18.88
C SER A 524 -6.28 -0.50 -18.86
N ALA A 525 -7.10 -0.58 -17.80
CA ALA A 525 -8.26 0.29 -17.63
C ALA A 525 -7.85 1.77 -17.48
N ALA A 526 -6.76 2.06 -16.77
CA ALA A 526 -6.23 3.42 -16.65
C ALA A 526 -5.81 4.01 -18.01
N ILE A 527 -5.13 3.22 -18.84
CA ILE A 527 -4.78 3.62 -20.21
C ILE A 527 -6.05 3.89 -21.04
N LEU A 528 -7.05 3.03 -20.95
CA LEU A 528 -8.33 3.20 -21.65
C LEU A 528 -9.05 4.48 -21.20
N MET A 529 -9.14 4.72 -19.89
CA MET A 529 -9.76 5.93 -19.34
C MET A 529 -9.04 7.21 -19.76
N GLN A 530 -7.71 7.21 -19.73
CA GLN A 530 -6.91 8.32 -20.23
C GLN A 530 -7.26 8.63 -21.68
N GLU A 531 -7.32 7.60 -22.53
CA GLU A 531 -7.58 7.82 -23.95
C GLU A 531 -9.01 8.28 -24.22
N MET A 532 -10.00 7.76 -23.48
CA MET A 532 -11.37 8.27 -23.56
C MET A 532 -11.46 9.74 -23.14
N LYS A 533 -10.76 10.15 -22.07
CA LYS A 533 -10.64 11.57 -21.68
C LYS A 533 -10.02 12.41 -22.80
N ASN A 534 -8.94 11.92 -23.42
CA ASN A 534 -8.27 12.60 -24.55
C ASN A 534 -9.18 12.79 -25.77
N GLN A 535 -10.06 11.83 -26.03
CA GLN A 535 -11.03 11.87 -27.12
C GLN A 535 -12.36 12.54 -26.73
N PHE A 536 -12.46 13.14 -25.54
CA PHE A 536 -13.66 13.77 -25.00
C PHE A 536 -14.88 12.83 -24.99
N GLN A 537 -14.67 11.56 -24.76
CA GLN A 537 -15.72 10.56 -24.64
C GLN A 537 -16.13 10.38 -23.19
N ASP A 538 -17.42 10.46 -22.92
CA ASP A 538 -17.97 10.14 -21.62
C ASP A 538 -17.88 8.64 -21.35
N TYR A 539 -17.57 8.28 -20.11
CA TYR A 539 -17.52 6.89 -19.65
C TYR A 539 -17.94 6.77 -18.19
N ASP A 540 -18.40 5.60 -17.85
CA ASP A 540 -18.63 5.13 -16.49
C ASP A 540 -17.96 3.76 -16.30
N SER A 541 -18.09 3.19 -15.10
CA SER A 541 -17.52 1.88 -14.77
C SER A 541 -18.03 0.76 -15.68
N PHE A 542 -19.31 0.83 -16.10
CA PHE A 542 -19.91 -0.16 -17.01
C PHE A 542 -19.37 -0.04 -18.43
N THR A 543 -19.17 1.19 -18.90
CA THR A 543 -18.55 1.47 -20.20
C THR A 543 -17.16 0.87 -20.27
N ILE A 544 -16.31 1.12 -19.25
CA ILE A 544 -14.96 0.56 -19.16
C ILE A 544 -15.01 -0.98 -19.16
N LYS A 545 -15.85 -1.58 -18.32
CA LYS A 545 -16.01 -3.04 -18.28
C LYS A 545 -16.42 -3.60 -19.65
N ASN A 546 -17.43 -3.02 -20.28
CA ASN A 546 -17.94 -3.48 -21.56
C ASN A 546 -16.90 -3.40 -22.69
N ILE A 547 -16.13 -2.32 -22.76
CA ILE A 547 -15.07 -2.16 -23.76
C ILE A 547 -13.99 -3.23 -23.55
N LEU A 548 -13.47 -3.36 -22.32
CA LEU A 548 -12.43 -4.34 -22.02
C LEU A 548 -12.88 -5.77 -22.32
N MET A 549 -14.12 -6.13 -21.97
CA MET A 549 -14.65 -7.46 -22.25
C MET A 549 -14.91 -7.71 -23.75
N SER A 550 -15.47 -6.72 -24.45
CA SER A 550 -15.81 -6.87 -25.86
C SER A 550 -14.59 -6.90 -26.78
N THR A 551 -13.48 -6.33 -26.34
CA THR A 551 -12.23 -6.28 -27.11
C THR A 551 -11.21 -7.32 -26.68
N ALA A 552 -11.55 -8.17 -25.70
CA ALA A 552 -10.69 -9.24 -25.22
C ALA A 552 -10.41 -10.27 -26.33
N THR A 553 -9.23 -10.88 -26.27
CA THR A 553 -8.84 -11.95 -27.19
C THR A 553 -9.37 -13.29 -26.67
N ASP A 554 -10.22 -13.94 -27.44
CA ASP A 554 -10.76 -15.25 -27.11
C ASP A 554 -9.65 -16.32 -27.07
N LEU A 555 -9.50 -16.99 -25.92
CA LEU A 555 -8.53 -18.07 -25.72
C LEU A 555 -9.13 -19.45 -26.07
N GLN A 556 -10.34 -19.50 -26.61
CA GLN A 556 -11.05 -20.71 -27.02
C GLN A 556 -11.32 -21.70 -25.87
N ASN A 557 -11.58 -21.17 -24.67
CA ASN A 557 -11.97 -21.93 -23.50
C ASN A 557 -13.43 -21.65 -23.13
N ASP A 558 -13.95 -22.43 -22.19
CA ASP A 558 -15.29 -22.22 -21.62
C ASP A 558 -15.39 -20.83 -20.96
N PRO A 559 -16.49 -20.08 -21.15
CA PRO A 559 -16.70 -18.78 -20.52
C PRO A 559 -16.59 -18.78 -18.99
N PHE A 560 -16.89 -19.89 -18.30
CA PHE A 560 -16.66 -20.01 -16.85
C PHE A 560 -15.18 -20.16 -16.49
N VAL A 561 -14.30 -20.34 -17.46
CA VAL A 561 -12.86 -20.51 -17.28
C VAL A 561 -12.10 -19.25 -17.69
N GLN A 562 -12.47 -18.63 -18.81
CA GLN A 562 -11.76 -17.48 -19.39
C GLN A 562 -12.54 -16.16 -19.37
N GLY A 563 -13.86 -16.18 -19.06
CA GLY A 563 -14.72 -15.04 -19.28
C GLY A 563 -14.80 -14.66 -20.75
N SER A 564 -14.55 -13.39 -21.06
CA SER A 564 -14.46 -12.87 -22.43
C SER A 564 -13.11 -13.17 -23.10
N GLY A 565 -12.10 -13.59 -22.32
CA GLY A 565 -10.75 -13.91 -22.82
C GLY A 565 -9.66 -13.02 -22.25
N LEU A 566 -8.49 -12.99 -22.92
CA LEU A 566 -7.31 -12.23 -22.52
C LEU A 566 -7.51 -10.74 -22.77
N ALA A 567 -7.31 -9.91 -21.75
CA ALA A 567 -7.38 -8.45 -21.86
C ALA A 567 -6.45 -7.93 -22.98
N ASN A 568 -7.00 -7.09 -23.87
CA ASN A 568 -6.32 -6.58 -25.04
C ASN A 568 -6.51 -5.07 -25.15
N ILE A 569 -5.57 -4.31 -24.56
CA ILE A 569 -5.69 -2.85 -24.54
C ILE A 569 -5.52 -2.22 -25.94
N GLU A 570 -4.76 -2.84 -26.84
CA GLU A 570 -4.63 -2.34 -28.21
C GLU A 570 -6.00 -2.32 -28.90
N SER A 571 -6.72 -3.44 -28.86
CA SER A 571 -8.08 -3.51 -29.43
C SER A 571 -9.07 -2.57 -28.76
N ALA A 572 -8.93 -2.36 -27.42
CA ALA A 572 -9.76 -1.40 -26.70
C ALA A 572 -9.50 0.05 -27.16
N LEU A 573 -8.25 0.43 -27.37
CA LEU A 573 -7.90 1.75 -27.90
C LEU A 573 -8.29 1.92 -29.36
N ASP A 574 -8.14 0.87 -30.17
CA ASP A 574 -8.63 0.89 -31.56
C ASP A 574 -10.14 1.14 -31.63
N TYR A 575 -10.93 0.65 -30.67
CA TYR A 575 -12.33 1.01 -30.55
C TYR A 575 -12.53 2.50 -30.23
N VAL A 576 -11.82 3.05 -29.25
CA VAL A 576 -11.92 4.47 -28.87
C VAL A 576 -11.64 5.38 -30.07
N HIS A 577 -10.74 4.96 -30.95
CA HIS A 577 -10.39 5.67 -32.19
C HIS A 577 -11.27 5.32 -33.40
N GLY A 578 -12.32 4.54 -33.21
CA GLY A 578 -13.26 4.17 -34.26
C GLY A 578 -12.73 3.16 -35.29
N ASN A 579 -11.62 2.46 -34.96
CA ASN A 579 -11.03 1.46 -35.85
C ASN A 579 -11.66 0.06 -35.66
N ASN A 580 -12.32 -0.19 -34.51
CA ASN A 580 -13.01 -1.43 -34.19
C ASN A 580 -14.46 -1.17 -33.74
N GLY A 581 -15.34 -2.15 -33.95
CA GLY A 581 -16.69 -2.16 -33.38
C GLY A 581 -16.75 -2.96 -32.07
N VAL A 582 -17.57 -2.51 -31.12
CA VAL A 582 -17.89 -3.27 -29.91
C VAL A 582 -19.39 -3.35 -29.71
N PHE A 583 -19.83 -4.38 -29.00
CA PHE A 583 -21.20 -4.44 -28.52
C PHE A 583 -21.22 -3.90 -27.08
N ILE A 584 -21.92 -2.79 -26.88
CA ILE A 584 -22.17 -2.26 -25.54
C ILE A 584 -23.60 -2.61 -25.17
N VAL A 585 -23.75 -3.40 -24.12
CA VAL A 585 -25.05 -3.75 -23.58
C VAL A 585 -25.44 -2.74 -22.52
N TYR A 586 -26.40 -1.88 -22.80
CA TYR A 586 -26.99 -0.99 -21.83
C TYR A 586 -28.22 -1.64 -21.21
N ASN A 587 -28.29 -1.68 -19.89
CA ASN A 587 -29.52 -2.00 -19.18
C ASN A 587 -30.02 -0.81 -18.40
N ASN A 588 -30.85 0.01 -18.99
CA ASN A 588 -31.46 1.17 -18.35
C ASN A 588 -32.37 0.83 -17.15
N GLY A 589 -32.73 -0.44 -16.99
CA GLY A 589 -33.60 -0.90 -15.90
C GLY A 589 -32.84 -1.31 -14.62
N SER A 590 -31.54 -1.51 -14.69
CA SER A 590 -30.78 -2.09 -13.57
C SER A 590 -30.68 -1.16 -12.35
N TYR A 591 -30.57 0.13 -12.57
CA TYR A 591 -30.53 1.13 -11.48
C TYR A 591 -31.83 1.15 -10.68
N ASP A 592 -32.98 1.26 -11.34
CA ASP A 592 -34.29 1.28 -10.69
C ASP A 592 -34.61 -0.03 -9.98
N ASN A 593 -34.10 -1.13 -10.47
CA ASN A 593 -34.29 -2.46 -9.86
C ASN A 593 -33.41 -2.62 -8.62
N ILE A 594 -32.15 -2.20 -8.65
CA ILE A 594 -31.25 -2.21 -7.48
C ILE A 594 -31.80 -1.28 -6.40
N LYS A 595 -32.25 -0.08 -6.74
CA LYS A 595 -32.86 0.87 -5.81
C LYS A 595 -34.16 0.36 -5.17
N LYS A 596 -34.87 -0.56 -5.81
CA LYS A 596 -36.05 -1.21 -5.24
C LYS A 596 -35.72 -2.39 -4.32
N ILE A 597 -34.51 -2.95 -4.44
CA ILE A 597 -34.04 -4.05 -3.60
C ILE A 597 -33.35 -3.53 -2.32
N LEU A 598 -32.73 -2.35 -2.39
CA LEU A 598 -32.15 -1.63 -1.26
C LEU A 598 -33.22 -0.79 -0.55
#